data_c09a2a16c61b0c3b3d99276ae0f83323
#
_entry.id   c09a2a16c61b0c3b3d99276ae0f83323
#
_cell.length_a   1.000
_cell.length_b   1.000
_cell.length_c   1.000
_cell.angle_alpha   90.00
_cell.angle_beta   90.00
_cell.angle_gamma   90.00
#
_symmetry.space_group_name_H-M   'P 1'
#
loop_
_entity.id
_entity.type
_entity.pdbx_description
1 polymer ?
#
loop_
_entity_poly.entity_id
_entity_poly.type
_entity_poly.pdbx_seq_one_letter_code
_entity_poly.pdbx_strand_id
1 'polypeptide(L)'
;MRKIFLAIAAVALLLSACKQQPAPLSPAETLIQRLDSLQHGPIMYGHQDDPFYGVSWQWEKDRSDTYELVGDYPAVMGFDLGGLEEHHSKNLDSVPFSWIREEAIRHAERGGIITFSWHPRNPRTGGNAWDVTDSTVVRNILENGEQYELFQGWLADVAAFLKTLTFEDGSPVPFIFRPWHEYNGSWFWWGQKLCSDEEYIALWKLTRDYINKELPGSVVWSCSPNLQGGWTEEALLARWPEGVDIVGEDCYQWGTEEDFVRQATDDIRFLSAFARERGMLFAITECGMQNSPVADWWSRVFLPCTEGSNALYFLPWRNWHVDHFGVAKETTTAEDFKALVESDAIRMLNDIQ
;
A
#
# COMPACT_ATOMS: atom_id res chain seq x y z
N MET A 1 24.44 45.75 75.01
CA MET A 1 24.74 44.57 74.13
C MET A 1 23.49 44.21 73.41
N ARG A 2 23.32 44.66 72.14
CA ARG A 2 22.18 44.38 71.33
C ARG A 2 22.53 43.18 70.40
N LYS A 3 21.82 42.08 70.50
CA LYS A 3 21.94 40.93 69.63
C LYS A 3 21.08 41.19 68.38
N ILE A 4 21.74 41.23 67.21
CA ILE A 4 21.09 41.32 65.89
C ILE A 4 20.83 39.90 65.46
N PHE A 5 19.54 39.53 65.22
CA PHE A 5 19.12 38.29 64.58
C PHE A 5 19.06 38.53 63.07
N LEU A 6 19.92 37.86 62.32
CA LEU A 6 19.80 37.77 60.87
C LEU A 6 18.78 36.67 60.51
N ALA A 7 17.68 37.04 59.91
CA ALA A 7 16.74 36.09 59.28
C ALA A 7 17.20 35.82 57.90
N ILE A 8 17.59 34.57 57.60
CA ILE A 8 17.88 34.09 56.25
C ILE A 8 16.55 33.60 55.63
N ALA A 9 16.02 34.35 54.66
CA ALA A 9 14.88 33.92 53.86
C ALA A 9 15.36 33.00 52.76
N ALA A 10 15.07 31.71 52.87
CA ALA A 10 15.29 30.74 51.78
C ALA A 10 14.18 30.89 50.75
N VAL A 11 14.49 31.46 49.58
CA VAL A 11 13.61 31.49 48.42
C VAL A 11 13.72 30.13 47.72
N ALA A 12 12.75 29.26 47.94
CA ALA A 12 12.62 28.02 47.17
C ALA A 12 12.08 28.37 45.79
N LEU A 13 12.96 28.37 44.76
CA LEU A 13 12.58 28.40 43.37
C LEU A 13 11.96 27.05 43.02
N LEU A 14 10.65 27.00 43.01
CA LEU A 14 9.90 25.91 42.38
C LEU A 14 10.06 26.02 40.85
N LEU A 15 11.06 25.34 40.31
CA LEU A 15 11.14 25.05 38.87
C LEU A 15 10.00 24.07 38.55
N SER A 16 8.83 24.59 38.20
CA SER A 16 7.80 23.83 37.50
C SER A 16 8.36 23.45 36.14
N ALA A 17 8.95 22.27 36.04
CA ALA A 17 9.19 21.65 34.77
C ALA A 17 7.82 21.38 34.11
N CYS A 18 7.36 22.29 33.27
CA CYS A 18 6.29 21.97 32.30
C CYS A 18 6.76 20.78 31.53
N LYS A 19 6.29 19.59 31.85
CA LYS A 19 6.35 18.46 30.90
C LYS A 19 5.53 18.91 29.70
N GLN A 20 6.22 19.32 28.62
CA GLN A 20 5.58 19.49 27.34
C GLN A 20 4.84 18.18 27.03
N GLN A 21 3.52 18.25 26.92
CA GLN A 21 2.78 17.11 26.37
C GLN A 21 3.37 16.79 25.00
N PRO A 22 3.63 15.50 24.69
CA PRO A 22 4.05 15.14 23.35
C PRO A 22 3.05 15.71 22.33
N ALA A 23 3.57 16.19 21.23
CA ALA A 23 2.71 16.64 20.12
C ALA A 23 1.74 15.51 19.74
N PRO A 24 0.51 15.83 19.35
CA PRO A 24 -0.42 14.80 18.85
C PRO A 24 0.20 14.11 17.63
N LEU A 25 -0.05 12.81 17.51
CA LEU A 25 0.41 12.03 16.36
C LEU A 25 -0.22 12.57 15.08
N SER A 26 0.53 12.53 14.00
CA SER A 26 0.00 12.76 12.66
C SER A 26 -0.97 11.63 12.25
N PRO A 27 -1.83 11.84 11.25
CA PRO A 27 -2.70 10.79 10.71
C PRO A 27 -1.94 9.53 10.28
N ALA A 28 -0.78 9.67 9.62
CA ALA A 28 0.06 8.54 9.22
C ALA A 28 0.64 7.79 10.43
N GLU A 29 1.15 8.50 11.44
CA GLU A 29 1.66 7.88 12.68
C GLU A 29 0.54 7.14 13.42
N THR A 30 -0.68 7.69 13.44
CA THR A 30 -1.85 7.03 14.01
C THR A 30 -2.20 5.75 13.24
N LEU A 31 -2.16 5.80 11.89
CA LEU A 31 -2.38 4.62 11.06
C LEU A 31 -1.29 3.56 11.30
N ILE A 32 -0.01 3.94 11.34
CA ILE A 32 1.10 3.02 11.61
C ILE A 32 0.91 2.33 12.97
N GLN A 33 0.57 3.07 14.04
CA GLN A 33 0.32 2.47 15.36
C GLN A 33 -0.86 1.49 15.34
N ARG A 34 -1.92 1.82 14.60
CA ARG A 34 -3.05 0.92 14.42
C ARG A 34 -2.64 -0.35 13.66
N LEU A 35 -1.92 -0.22 12.57
CA LEU A 35 -1.38 -1.35 11.78
C LEU A 35 -0.46 -2.22 12.64
N ASP A 36 0.43 -1.63 13.43
CA ASP A 36 1.31 -2.35 14.34
C ASP A 36 0.51 -3.18 15.36
N SER A 37 -0.58 -2.65 15.89
CA SER A 37 -1.48 -3.41 16.78
C SER A 37 -2.20 -4.56 16.07
N LEU A 38 -2.52 -4.40 14.80
CA LEU A 38 -3.24 -5.39 14.00
C LEU A 38 -2.35 -6.54 13.49
N GLN A 39 -1.03 -6.36 13.35
CA GLN A 39 -0.14 -7.41 12.83
C GLN A 39 -0.05 -8.68 13.69
N HIS A 40 -0.54 -8.64 14.93
CA HIS A 40 -0.48 -9.78 15.86
C HIS A 40 -1.75 -10.66 15.83
N GLY A 41 -2.72 -10.35 14.98
CA GLY A 41 -3.93 -11.16 14.78
C GLY A 41 -3.90 -11.92 13.44
N PRO A 42 -5.02 -12.54 13.05
CA PRO A 42 -5.17 -13.10 11.72
C PRO A 42 -4.91 -12.06 10.64
N ILE A 43 -4.40 -12.49 9.49
CA ILE A 43 -4.10 -11.62 8.37
C ILE A 43 -5.38 -10.95 7.83
N MET A 44 -5.32 -9.66 7.47
CA MET A 44 -6.46 -8.95 6.90
C MET A 44 -6.62 -9.25 5.42
N TYR A 45 -7.87 -9.35 4.97
CA TYR A 45 -8.20 -9.41 3.55
C TYR A 45 -8.30 -8.02 2.95
N GLY A 46 -7.63 -7.80 1.84
CA GLY A 46 -7.78 -6.61 1.00
C GLY A 46 -8.37 -6.97 -0.36
N HIS A 47 -8.77 -5.96 -1.14
CA HIS A 47 -9.18 -6.16 -2.52
C HIS A 47 -8.98 -4.87 -3.33
N GLN A 48 -8.44 -5.01 -4.55
CA GLN A 48 -8.27 -3.89 -5.47
C GLN A 48 -9.58 -3.58 -6.18
N ASP A 49 -10.02 -2.32 -6.14
CA ASP A 49 -11.19 -1.79 -6.86
C ASP A 49 -12.53 -2.53 -6.62
N ASP A 50 -12.66 -3.27 -5.52
CA ASP A 50 -13.82 -4.13 -5.19
C ASP A 50 -15.20 -3.48 -5.42
N PRO A 51 -15.43 -2.17 -5.11
CA PRO A 51 -16.77 -1.59 -5.21
C PRO A 51 -17.11 -0.97 -6.57
N PHE A 52 -16.32 -1.23 -7.62
CA PHE A 52 -16.52 -0.56 -8.90
C PHE A 52 -16.90 -1.50 -10.05
N TYR A 53 -16.40 -2.72 -9.99
CA TYR A 53 -16.65 -3.78 -10.95
C TYR A 53 -16.25 -5.14 -10.36
N GLY A 54 -16.77 -6.22 -10.92
CA GLY A 54 -16.56 -7.57 -10.43
C GLY A 54 -16.63 -8.62 -11.52
N VAL A 55 -16.73 -9.89 -11.14
CA VAL A 55 -16.66 -11.05 -12.05
C VAL A 55 -17.74 -11.02 -13.13
N SER A 56 -18.96 -10.57 -12.83
CA SER A 56 -20.06 -10.58 -13.79
C SER A 56 -20.75 -9.23 -13.95
N TRP A 57 -20.19 -8.16 -13.39
CA TRP A 57 -20.80 -6.83 -13.36
C TRP A 57 -19.78 -5.71 -13.48
N GLN A 58 -20.23 -4.52 -13.90
CA GLN A 58 -19.40 -3.33 -14.02
C GLN A 58 -20.25 -2.08 -13.74
N TRP A 59 -19.62 -1.09 -13.08
CA TRP A 59 -20.15 0.25 -12.91
C TRP A 59 -21.50 0.32 -12.16
N GLU A 60 -21.72 -0.61 -11.24
CA GLU A 60 -22.85 -0.59 -10.33
C GLU A 60 -22.38 -0.03 -8.98
N LYS A 61 -22.85 1.15 -8.62
CA LYS A 61 -22.49 1.80 -7.35
C LYS A 61 -22.93 0.94 -6.16
N ASP A 62 -22.11 0.91 -5.12
CA ASP A 62 -22.40 0.22 -3.84
C ASP A 62 -22.52 -1.31 -3.97
N ARG A 63 -21.99 -1.89 -5.05
CA ARG A 63 -21.88 -3.33 -5.23
C ARG A 63 -20.45 -3.78 -4.94
N SER A 64 -20.28 -4.94 -4.34
CA SER A 64 -19.00 -5.54 -3.98
C SER A 64 -19.11 -7.05 -4.08
N ASP A 65 -18.22 -7.68 -4.85
CA ASP A 65 -18.13 -9.15 -4.94
C ASP A 65 -17.86 -9.76 -3.57
N THR A 66 -16.98 -9.14 -2.78
CA THR A 66 -16.63 -9.58 -1.43
C THR A 66 -17.85 -9.50 -0.50
N TYR A 67 -18.53 -8.36 -0.46
CA TYR A 67 -19.71 -8.19 0.38
C TYR A 67 -20.84 -9.13 -0.01
N GLU A 68 -21.09 -9.32 -1.30
CA GLU A 68 -22.10 -10.26 -1.77
C GLU A 68 -21.78 -11.70 -1.35
N LEU A 69 -20.48 -12.06 -1.29
CA LEU A 69 -20.04 -13.41 -0.94
C LEU A 69 -20.15 -13.69 0.55
N VAL A 70 -19.63 -12.80 1.41
CA VAL A 70 -19.46 -13.05 2.85
C VAL A 70 -20.22 -12.09 3.77
N GLY A 71 -20.90 -11.08 3.24
CA GLY A 71 -21.70 -10.12 4.04
C GLY A 71 -20.85 -9.05 4.74
N ASP A 72 -19.59 -8.92 4.39
CA ASP A 72 -18.67 -7.91 4.91
C ASP A 72 -17.74 -7.38 3.79
N TYR A 73 -17.16 -6.21 3.99
CA TYR A 73 -16.22 -5.59 3.06
C TYR A 73 -14.78 -6.03 3.34
N PRO A 74 -13.86 -5.90 2.36
CA PRO A 74 -12.42 -6.05 2.61
C PRO A 74 -11.98 -5.10 3.74
N ALA A 75 -11.06 -5.54 4.60
CA ALA A 75 -10.45 -4.68 5.62
C ALA A 75 -9.54 -3.60 5.00
N VAL A 76 -8.89 -3.93 3.88
CA VAL A 76 -8.01 -3.04 3.11
C VAL A 76 -8.56 -2.88 1.70
N MET A 77 -8.78 -1.64 1.26
CA MET A 77 -9.27 -1.36 -0.08
C MET A 77 -8.20 -0.65 -0.89
N GLY A 78 -7.86 -1.25 -2.03
CA GLY A 78 -6.87 -0.73 -2.96
C GLY A 78 -7.51 0.04 -4.10
N PHE A 79 -6.81 1.09 -4.58
CA PHE A 79 -7.16 1.88 -5.76
C PHE A 79 -5.90 2.23 -6.53
N ASP A 80 -6.04 2.52 -7.84
CA ASP A 80 -4.93 2.98 -8.67
C ASP A 80 -5.11 4.41 -9.14
N LEU A 81 -4.00 5.17 -9.18
CA LEU A 81 -3.96 6.58 -9.53
C LEU A 81 -3.54 6.85 -11.00
N GLY A 82 -3.23 5.81 -11.78
CA GLY A 82 -2.79 5.97 -13.18
C GLY A 82 -3.84 6.69 -14.03
N GLY A 83 -3.42 7.74 -14.73
CA GLY A 83 -4.26 8.62 -15.53
C GLY A 83 -4.51 10.02 -14.91
N LEU A 84 -4.27 10.19 -13.59
CA LEU A 84 -4.32 11.52 -12.95
C LEU A 84 -3.31 12.48 -13.58
N GLU A 85 -2.13 11.98 -13.89
CA GLU A 85 -1.02 12.73 -14.48
C GLU A 85 -1.32 13.31 -15.86
N GLU A 86 -2.33 12.79 -16.54
CA GLU A 86 -2.81 13.30 -17.84
C GLU A 86 -4.17 13.98 -17.74
N HIS A 87 -4.62 14.33 -16.53
CA HIS A 87 -5.91 14.95 -16.23
C HIS A 87 -7.10 14.13 -16.74
N HIS A 88 -6.97 12.81 -16.83
CA HIS A 88 -8.09 11.95 -17.16
C HIS A 88 -9.14 12.00 -16.05
N SER A 89 -10.40 11.85 -16.41
CA SER A 89 -11.49 11.76 -15.42
C SER A 89 -11.62 10.38 -14.78
N LYS A 90 -10.89 9.38 -15.32
CA LYS A 90 -10.92 7.98 -14.94
C LYS A 90 -9.50 7.44 -14.88
N ASN A 91 -9.28 6.47 -13.98
CA ASN A 91 -8.02 5.76 -13.91
C ASN A 91 -7.82 4.77 -15.08
N LEU A 92 -6.69 4.07 -15.09
CA LEU A 92 -6.35 3.10 -16.13
C LEU A 92 -7.38 1.96 -16.27
N ASP A 93 -8.09 1.59 -15.21
CA ASP A 93 -9.15 0.58 -15.19
C ASP A 93 -10.54 1.18 -15.46
N SER A 94 -10.60 2.42 -15.95
CA SER A 94 -11.82 3.16 -16.30
C SER A 94 -12.70 3.54 -15.11
N VAL A 95 -12.19 3.51 -13.88
CA VAL A 95 -12.89 3.98 -12.67
C VAL A 95 -12.83 5.50 -12.59
N PRO A 96 -13.96 6.20 -12.43
CA PRO A 96 -13.95 7.65 -12.23
C PRO A 96 -13.21 8.04 -10.95
N PHE A 97 -12.29 9.00 -11.00
CA PHE A 97 -11.58 9.48 -9.82
C PHE A 97 -12.50 10.06 -8.74
N SER A 98 -13.66 10.59 -9.14
CA SER A 98 -14.70 11.02 -8.18
C SER A 98 -15.24 9.85 -7.36
N TRP A 99 -15.38 8.65 -7.97
CA TRP A 99 -15.83 7.44 -7.28
C TRP A 99 -14.75 6.89 -6.37
N ILE A 100 -13.50 6.88 -6.84
CA ILE A 100 -12.34 6.48 -6.02
C ILE A 100 -12.27 7.36 -4.77
N ARG A 101 -12.41 8.69 -4.93
CA ARG A 101 -12.42 9.63 -3.82
C ARG A 101 -13.57 9.34 -2.83
N GLU A 102 -14.79 9.21 -3.33
CA GLU A 102 -15.98 8.95 -2.51
C GLU A 102 -15.82 7.65 -1.72
N GLU A 103 -15.35 6.59 -2.36
CA GLU A 103 -15.21 5.29 -1.71
C GLU A 103 -14.03 5.23 -0.74
N ALA A 104 -12.90 5.84 -1.07
CA ALA A 104 -11.76 5.92 -0.16
C ALA A 104 -12.15 6.60 1.16
N ILE A 105 -12.88 7.73 1.10
CA ILE A 105 -13.36 8.42 2.30
C ILE A 105 -14.38 7.54 3.06
N ARG A 106 -15.37 7.00 2.36
CA ARG A 106 -16.42 6.15 2.95
C ARG A 106 -15.84 4.89 3.62
N HIS A 107 -14.87 4.25 2.99
CA HIS A 107 -14.22 3.07 3.56
C HIS A 107 -13.41 3.42 4.81
N ALA A 108 -12.69 4.55 4.80
CA ALA A 108 -11.98 5.05 5.97
C ALA A 108 -12.94 5.44 7.12
N GLU A 109 -14.10 6.04 6.81
CA GLU A 109 -15.15 6.34 7.80
C GLU A 109 -15.73 5.08 8.46
N ARG A 110 -15.78 3.96 7.72
CA ARG A 110 -16.13 2.64 8.25
C ARG A 110 -15.02 2.01 9.08
N GLY A 111 -13.87 2.64 9.23
CA GLY A 111 -12.70 2.11 9.91
C GLY A 111 -11.81 1.22 9.04
N GLY A 112 -12.01 1.17 7.73
CA GLY A 112 -11.16 0.44 6.79
C GLY A 112 -9.82 1.12 6.54
N ILE A 113 -8.92 0.40 5.90
CA ILE A 113 -7.59 0.85 5.51
C ILE A 113 -7.58 1.10 4.01
N ILE A 114 -6.96 2.21 3.58
CA ILE A 114 -6.87 2.60 2.18
C ILE A 114 -5.43 2.43 1.70
N THR A 115 -5.26 1.84 0.52
CA THR A 115 -3.97 1.79 -0.18
C THR A 115 -4.11 2.27 -1.62
N PHE A 116 -3.12 3.02 -2.08
CA PHE A 116 -3.03 3.48 -3.47
C PHE A 116 -1.78 2.93 -4.13
N SER A 117 -1.95 2.31 -5.30
CA SER A 117 -0.89 2.10 -6.28
C SER A 117 -0.89 3.23 -7.31
N TRP A 118 0.16 3.32 -8.11
CA TRP A 118 0.23 4.25 -9.21
C TRP A 118 0.94 3.62 -10.40
N HIS A 119 0.19 3.44 -11.49
CA HIS A 119 0.69 2.98 -12.79
C HIS A 119 0.71 4.16 -13.79
N PRO A 120 1.64 5.11 -13.64
CA PRO A 120 1.66 6.28 -14.51
C PRO A 120 2.05 5.91 -15.94
N ARG A 121 1.58 6.73 -16.87
CA ARG A 121 2.03 6.70 -18.25
C ARG A 121 3.56 6.85 -18.35
N ASN A 122 4.12 6.43 -19.48
CA ASN A 122 5.53 6.67 -19.74
C ASN A 122 5.73 8.15 -20.15
N PRO A 123 6.42 8.98 -19.35
CA PRO A 123 6.49 10.41 -19.60
C PRO A 123 7.35 10.78 -20.81
N ARG A 124 8.13 9.83 -21.34
CA ARG A 124 9.00 10.07 -22.49
C ARG A 124 8.37 9.63 -23.81
N THR A 125 7.69 8.50 -23.80
CA THR A 125 7.11 7.93 -25.01
C THR A 125 5.63 8.26 -25.19
N GLY A 126 4.93 8.64 -24.10
CA GLY A 126 3.48 8.76 -24.06
C GLY A 126 2.75 7.42 -24.05
N GLY A 127 3.47 6.30 -23.90
CA GLY A 127 2.92 4.97 -23.71
C GLY A 127 2.33 4.77 -22.31
N ASN A 128 1.90 3.54 -21.98
CA ASN A 128 1.42 3.18 -20.65
C ASN A 128 2.58 2.79 -19.71
N ALA A 129 2.27 2.36 -18.49
CA ALA A 129 3.26 1.92 -17.50
C ALA A 129 4.14 0.76 -17.99
N TRP A 130 3.60 -0.10 -18.87
CA TRP A 130 4.27 -1.26 -19.51
C TRP A 130 5.06 -0.92 -20.77
N ASP A 131 5.13 0.35 -21.16
CA ASP A 131 5.97 0.76 -22.29
C ASP A 131 7.45 0.83 -21.86
N VAL A 132 8.17 -0.23 -22.12
CA VAL A 132 9.59 -0.42 -21.81
C VAL A 132 10.52 -0.20 -23.01
N THR A 133 10.05 0.51 -24.02
CA THR A 133 10.81 0.75 -25.27
C THR A 133 11.94 1.73 -25.12
N ASP A 134 11.93 2.56 -24.06
CA ASP A 134 12.99 3.52 -23.73
C ASP A 134 13.52 3.29 -22.31
N SER A 135 14.78 2.93 -22.18
CA SER A 135 15.47 2.75 -20.87
C SER A 135 16.05 4.03 -20.28
N THR A 136 15.74 5.19 -20.83
CA THR A 136 16.21 6.48 -20.34
C THR A 136 15.12 7.27 -19.60
N VAL A 137 13.94 6.68 -19.44
CA VAL A 137 12.76 7.36 -18.88
C VAL A 137 13.07 7.94 -17.50
N VAL A 138 13.49 7.10 -16.55
CA VAL A 138 13.76 7.54 -15.17
C VAL A 138 14.80 8.67 -15.15
N ARG A 139 15.91 8.50 -15.84
CA ARG A 139 16.94 9.54 -15.95
C ARG A 139 16.40 10.88 -16.42
N ASN A 140 15.46 10.87 -17.38
CA ASN A 140 14.94 12.10 -17.98
C ASN A 140 13.89 12.81 -17.12
N ILE A 141 13.29 12.14 -16.13
CA ILE A 141 12.36 12.76 -15.17
C ILE A 141 13.02 13.20 -13.87
N LEU A 142 14.27 12.82 -13.63
CA LEU A 142 15.08 13.31 -12.51
C LEU A 142 15.58 14.74 -12.75
N GLU A 143 16.12 15.38 -11.72
CA GLU A 143 16.62 16.73 -11.76
C GLU A 143 17.60 16.93 -12.94
N ASN A 144 17.40 18.00 -13.70
CA ASN A 144 18.08 18.32 -14.95
C ASN A 144 17.73 17.41 -16.16
N GLY A 145 16.78 16.50 -16.04
CA GLY A 145 16.28 15.72 -17.16
C GLY A 145 15.29 16.50 -18.03
N GLU A 146 15.12 16.07 -19.28
CA GLU A 146 14.27 16.77 -20.27
C GLU A 146 12.78 16.78 -19.87
N GLN A 147 12.29 15.77 -19.13
CA GLN A 147 10.91 15.65 -18.66
C GLN A 147 10.75 15.98 -17.16
N TYR A 148 11.75 16.58 -16.52
CA TYR A 148 11.67 16.91 -15.08
C TYR A 148 10.45 17.76 -14.74
N GLU A 149 10.22 18.86 -15.47
CA GLU A 149 9.10 19.78 -15.25
C GLU A 149 7.74 19.09 -15.51
N LEU A 150 7.67 18.25 -16.54
CA LEU A 150 6.47 17.42 -16.80
C LEU A 150 6.17 16.54 -15.61
N PHE A 151 7.16 15.84 -15.10
CA PHE A 151 7.00 14.92 -13.98
C PHE A 151 6.66 15.65 -12.67
N GLN A 152 7.21 16.85 -12.44
CA GLN A 152 6.79 17.70 -11.33
C GLN A 152 5.29 18.07 -11.43
N GLY A 153 4.81 18.36 -12.64
CA GLY A 153 3.38 18.54 -12.90
C GLY A 153 2.55 17.31 -12.52
N TRP A 154 2.98 16.12 -12.90
CA TRP A 154 2.32 14.87 -12.56
C TRP A 154 2.24 14.61 -11.06
N LEU A 155 3.34 14.87 -10.34
CA LEU A 155 3.35 14.80 -8.88
C LEU A 155 2.39 15.81 -8.25
N ALA A 156 2.26 17.00 -8.84
CA ALA A 156 1.31 18.01 -8.38
C ALA A 156 -0.15 17.56 -8.57
N ASP A 157 -0.48 16.93 -9.69
CA ASP A 157 -1.82 16.41 -9.95
C ASP A 157 -2.20 15.27 -8.99
N VAL A 158 -1.28 14.33 -8.77
CA VAL A 158 -1.46 13.27 -7.78
C VAL A 158 -1.64 13.86 -6.37
N ALA A 159 -0.78 14.79 -5.96
CA ALA A 159 -0.91 15.44 -4.66
C ALA A 159 -2.23 16.22 -4.52
N ALA A 160 -2.66 16.91 -5.59
CA ALA A 160 -3.93 17.64 -5.59
C ALA A 160 -5.13 16.72 -5.39
N PHE A 161 -5.14 15.54 -6.01
CA PHE A 161 -6.17 14.53 -5.78
C PHE A 161 -6.12 14.00 -4.34
N LEU A 162 -4.97 13.55 -3.86
CA LEU A 162 -4.79 12.99 -2.52
C LEU A 162 -5.18 13.99 -1.42
N LYS A 163 -4.97 15.29 -1.60
CA LYS A 163 -5.44 16.35 -0.69
C LYS A 163 -6.96 16.42 -0.56
N THR A 164 -7.71 15.90 -1.52
CA THR A 164 -9.17 15.88 -1.45
C THR A 164 -9.72 14.79 -0.52
N LEU A 165 -8.87 13.88 -0.06
CA LEU A 165 -9.22 12.80 0.85
C LEU A 165 -9.30 13.35 2.28
N THR A 166 -10.45 13.89 2.64
CA THR A 166 -10.69 14.48 3.96
C THR A 166 -12.01 13.98 4.54
N PHE A 167 -12.02 13.74 5.84
CA PHE A 167 -13.24 13.50 6.60
C PHE A 167 -14.13 14.76 6.63
N GLU A 168 -15.36 14.62 7.11
CA GLU A 168 -16.33 15.73 7.19
C GLU A 168 -15.81 16.88 8.08
N ASP A 169 -15.03 16.60 9.10
CA ASP A 169 -14.41 17.59 9.98
C ASP A 169 -13.20 18.31 9.37
N GLY A 170 -12.83 17.96 8.14
CA GLY A 170 -11.70 18.52 7.40
C GLY A 170 -10.35 17.88 7.73
N SER A 171 -10.29 16.90 8.64
CA SER A 171 -9.07 16.15 8.90
C SER A 171 -8.72 15.23 7.72
N PRO A 172 -7.42 15.05 7.39
CA PRO A 172 -7.02 14.21 6.27
C PRO A 172 -7.26 12.73 6.57
N VAL A 173 -7.73 11.98 5.57
CA VAL A 173 -7.77 10.51 5.59
C VAL A 173 -6.33 10.00 5.44
N PRO A 174 -5.79 9.22 6.38
CA PRO A 174 -4.49 8.59 6.20
C PRO A 174 -4.60 7.40 5.25
N PHE A 175 -3.57 7.18 4.44
CA PHE A 175 -3.53 6.09 3.49
C PHE A 175 -2.13 5.54 3.30
N ILE A 176 -2.04 4.32 2.76
CA ILE A 176 -0.80 3.70 2.30
C ILE A 176 -0.60 4.11 0.84
N PHE A 177 0.58 4.62 0.49
CA PHE A 177 0.95 4.90 -0.90
C PHE A 177 2.09 3.99 -1.33
N ARG A 178 1.87 3.26 -2.42
CA ARG A 178 2.75 2.24 -2.97
C ARG A 178 3.10 2.54 -4.43
N PRO A 179 3.88 3.59 -4.70
CA PRO A 179 4.38 3.87 -6.04
C PRO A 179 5.55 2.94 -6.39
N TRP A 180 5.87 2.82 -7.69
CA TRP A 180 7.08 2.17 -8.22
C TRP A 180 7.26 0.73 -7.76
N HIS A 181 6.16 0.01 -7.56
CA HIS A 181 6.11 -1.39 -7.15
C HIS A 181 6.72 -2.31 -8.22
N GLU A 182 6.97 -3.57 -7.84
CA GLU A 182 7.56 -4.59 -8.72
C GLU A 182 8.87 -4.14 -9.41
N TYR A 183 9.63 -3.30 -8.73
CA TYR A 183 10.82 -2.63 -9.26
C TYR A 183 11.95 -3.59 -9.68
N ASN A 184 11.95 -4.83 -9.17
CA ASN A 184 12.88 -5.90 -9.55
C ASN A 184 12.48 -6.59 -10.85
N GLY A 185 11.28 -6.32 -11.37
CA GLY A 185 10.82 -6.75 -12.68
C GLY A 185 11.39 -5.88 -13.82
N SER A 186 10.98 -6.20 -15.05
CA SER A 186 11.39 -5.47 -16.26
C SER A 186 10.21 -5.14 -17.19
N TRP A 187 8.99 -5.19 -16.66
CA TRP A 187 7.75 -4.92 -17.40
C TRP A 187 7.20 -3.52 -17.18
N PHE A 188 7.70 -2.78 -16.19
CA PHE A 188 7.42 -1.37 -16.00
C PHE A 188 8.61 -0.51 -16.40
N TRP A 189 8.37 0.72 -16.87
CA TRP A 189 9.44 1.63 -17.29
C TRP A 189 10.37 2.06 -16.13
N TRP A 190 9.99 1.82 -14.87
CA TRP A 190 10.84 2.02 -13.68
C TRP A 190 11.53 0.75 -13.18
N GLY A 191 11.39 -0.37 -13.90
CA GLY A 191 11.94 -1.66 -13.51
C GLY A 191 13.46 -1.75 -13.64
N GLN A 192 14.03 -2.81 -13.02
CA GLN A 192 15.50 -2.92 -12.87
C GLN A 192 16.31 -2.97 -14.19
N LYS A 193 15.70 -3.34 -15.32
CA LYS A 193 16.37 -3.31 -16.63
C LYS A 193 16.23 -1.99 -17.35
N LEU A 194 15.40 -1.09 -16.86
CA LEU A 194 15.03 0.17 -17.49
C LEU A 194 15.69 1.37 -16.83
N CYS A 195 16.19 1.24 -15.60
CA CYS A 195 16.94 2.26 -14.90
C CYS A 195 17.95 1.63 -13.95
N SER A 196 19.00 2.37 -13.57
CA SER A 196 19.95 1.93 -12.55
C SER A 196 19.30 1.91 -11.15
N ASP A 197 20.00 1.30 -10.18
CA ASP A 197 19.55 1.27 -8.79
C ASP A 197 19.52 2.67 -8.20
N GLU A 198 20.52 3.50 -8.50
CA GLU A 198 20.59 4.88 -8.06
C GLU A 198 19.48 5.74 -8.69
N GLU A 199 19.16 5.53 -9.96
CA GLU A 199 18.06 6.21 -10.65
C GLU A 199 16.70 5.85 -10.02
N TYR A 200 16.47 4.58 -9.67
CA TYR A 200 15.27 4.16 -8.97
C TYR A 200 15.16 4.79 -7.57
N ILE A 201 16.23 4.74 -6.79
CA ILE A 201 16.27 5.36 -5.45
C ILE A 201 16.02 6.87 -5.54
N ALA A 202 16.58 7.53 -6.56
CA ALA A 202 16.35 8.95 -6.80
C ALA A 202 14.90 9.26 -7.21
N LEU A 203 14.27 8.40 -8.02
CA LEU A 203 12.85 8.50 -8.38
C LEU A 203 11.94 8.36 -7.16
N TRP A 204 12.19 7.35 -6.32
CA TRP A 204 11.48 7.17 -5.05
C TRP A 204 11.61 8.40 -4.17
N LYS A 205 12.83 8.87 -3.96
CA LYS A 205 13.11 10.05 -3.13
C LYS A 205 12.40 11.30 -3.66
N LEU A 206 12.47 11.56 -4.96
CA LEU A 206 11.80 12.69 -5.60
C LEU A 206 10.29 12.66 -5.36
N THR A 207 9.67 11.50 -5.59
CA THR A 207 8.24 11.30 -5.38
C THR A 207 7.87 11.50 -3.91
N ARG A 208 8.60 10.86 -3.01
CA ARG A 208 8.33 10.90 -1.57
C ARG A 208 8.50 12.32 -1.00
N ASP A 209 9.57 13.01 -1.34
CA ASP A 209 9.84 14.36 -0.86
C ASP A 209 8.75 15.33 -1.33
N TYR A 210 8.33 15.22 -2.60
CA TYR A 210 7.27 16.04 -3.15
C TYR A 210 5.93 15.80 -2.44
N ILE A 211 5.50 14.54 -2.37
CA ILE A 211 4.21 14.18 -1.77
C ILE A 211 4.18 14.51 -0.28
N ASN A 212 5.25 14.23 0.48
CA ASN A 212 5.31 14.57 1.90
C ASN A 212 5.31 16.09 2.17
N LYS A 213 5.88 16.88 1.26
CA LYS A 213 5.80 18.35 1.35
C LYS A 213 4.35 18.83 1.17
N GLU A 214 3.63 18.22 0.26
CA GLU A 214 2.26 18.62 -0.09
C GLU A 214 1.19 18.04 0.87
N LEU A 215 1.46 16.85 1.47
CA LEU A 215 0.57 16.13 2.40
C LEU A 215 1.34 15.75 3.69
N PRO A 216 1.78 16.72 4.49
CA PRO A 216 2.62 16.43 5.66
C PRO A 216 1.88 15.53 6.66
N GLY A 217 2.48 14.38 6.98
CA GLY A 217 1.98 13.46 8.01
C GLY A 217 0.71 12.69 7.64
N SER A 218 0.35 12.58 6.35
CA SER A 218 -0.85 11.86 5.92
C SER A 218 -0.54 10.52 5.23
N VAL A 219 0.71 10.27 4.83
CA VAL A 219 1.09 9.16 3.96
C VAL A 219 1.93 8.13 4.70
N VAL A 220 1.52 6.86 4.63
CA VAL A 220 2.30 5.68 4.99
C VAL A 220 2.91 5.10 3.71
N TRP A 221 4.22 4.91 3.67
CA TRP A 221 4.94 4.54 2.46
C TRP A 221 5.17 3.04 2.38
N SER A 222 4.73 2.42 1.28
CA SER A 222 4.96 1.00 1.00
C SER A 222 5.82 0.81 -0.24
N CYS A 223 6.86 -0.03 -0.12
CA CYS A 223 7.71 -0.44 -1.22
C CYS A 223 7.62 -1.95 -1.39
N SER A 224 7.26 -2.43 -2.57
CA SER A 224 7.06 -3.85 -2.85
C SER A 224 7.84 -4.32 -4.06
N PRO A 225 8.74 -5.29 -3.89
CA PRO A 225 9.22 -6.11 -5.00
C PRO A 225 8.14 -7.10 -5.45
N ASN A 226 8.32 -7.62 -6.67
CA ASN A 226 7.58 -8.78 -7.16
C ASN A 226 8.26 -10.08 -6.75
N LEU A 227 7.46 -11.12 -6.58
CA LEU A 227 7.91 -12.49 -6.29
C LEU A 227 9.07 -12.91 -7.21
N GLN A 228 10.18 -13.32 -6.60
CA GLN A 228 11.41 -13.65 -7.30
C GLN A 228 11.95 -15.03 -6.91
N GLY A 229 11.90 -15.36 -5.61
CA GLY A 229 12.55 -16.49 -5.00
C GLY A 229 14.07 -16.27 -4.81
N GLY A 230 14.56 -16.53 -3.61
CA GLY A 230 15.97 -16.49 -3.31
C GLY A 230 16.58 -15.10 -3.15
N TRP A 231 15.85 -14.17 -2.52
CA TRP A 231 16.38 -12.86 -2.13
C TRP A 231 17.64 -13.00 -1.26
N THR A 232 18.59 -12.11 -1.50
CA THR A 232 19.70 -11.84 -0.59
C THR A 232 19.60 -10.39 -0.09
N GLU A 233 20.12 -10.13 1.11
CA GLU A 233 20.11 -8.79 1.66
C GLU A 233 20.88 -7.79 0.77
N GLU A 234 22.00 -8.21 0.19
CA GLU A 234 22.77 -7.39 -0.76
C GLU A 234 21.93 -7.00 -1.99
N ALA A 235 21.24 -7.97 -2.60
CA ALA A 235 20.39 -7.72 -3.78
C ALA A 235 19.20 -6.82 -3.46
N LEU A 236 18.59 -7.00 -2.28
CA LEU A 236 17.49 -6.14 -1.86
C LEU A 236 17.97 -4.72 -1.56
N LEU A 237 19.04 -4.56 -0.78
CA LEU A 237 19.57 -3.25 -0.38
C LEU A 237 20.15 -2.45 -1.53
N ALA A 238 20.62 -3.08 -2.60
CA ALA A 238 21.16 -2.39 -3.76
C ALA A 238 20.16 -1.38 -4.36
N ARG A 239 18.85 -1.67 -4.24
CA ARG A 239 17.76 -0.86 -4.81
C ARG A 239 16.72 -0.43 -3.78
N TRP A 240 16.97 -0.67 -2.48
CA TRP A 240 16.01 -0.35 -1.41
C TRP A 240 16.02 1.15 -1.07
N PRO A 241 14.88 1.84 -1.17
CA PRO A 241 14.83 3.27 -0.90
C PRO A 241 14.67 3.58 0.61
N GLU A 242 14.99 4.81 0.99
CA GLU A 242 14.77 5.30 2.35
C GLU A 242 13.32 5.72 2.60
N GLY A 243 12.90 5.64 3.87
CA GLY A 243 11.61 6.15 4.35
C GLY A 243 10.43 5.27 3.95
N VAL A 244 10.66 3.97 3.89
CA VAL A 244 9.63 2.95 3.76
C VAL A 244 9.09 2.58 5.14
N ASP A 245 7.78 2.55 5.29
CA ASP A 245 7.08 2.15 6.52
C ASP A 245 6.62 0.68 6.43
N ILE A 246 6.23 0.23 5.23
CA ILE A 246 5.73 -1.12 4.96
C ILE A 246 6.57 -1.76 3.84
N VAL A 247 7.19 -2.89 4.15
CA VAL A 247 7.77 -3.79 3.15
C VAL A 247 6.62 -4.57 2.52
N GLY A 248 6.42 -4.43 1.22
CA GLY A 248 5.40 -5.18 0.48
C GLY A 248 5.99 -6.40 -0.23
N GLU A 249 5.11 -7.28 -0.71
CA GLU A 249 5.39 -8.33 -1.67
C GLU A 249 4.24 -8.43 -2.66
N ASP A 250 4.53 -8.42 -3.96
CA ASP A 250 3.54 -8.66 -5.01
C ASP A 250 3.71 -10.11 -5.51
N CYS A 251 2.77 -10.98 -5.11
CA CYS A 251 2.93 -12.43 -5.06
C CYS A 251 1.88 -13.17 -5.89
N TYR A 252 2.13 -13.37 -7.19
CA TYR A 252 1.22 -14.03 -8.13
C TYR A 252 1.66 -15.44 -8.51
N GLN A 253 0.70 -16.36 -8.59
CA GLN A 253 0.94 -17.68 -9.15
C GLN A 253 0.74 -17.69 -10.66
N TRP A 254 1.85 -17.63 -11.43
CA TRP A 254 1.85 -17.78 -12.88
C TRP A 254 2.35 -19.14 -13.36
N GLY A 255 3.06 -19.88 -12.49
CA GLY A 255 3.68 -21.16 -12.78
C GLY A 255 2.99 -22.34 -12.09
N THR A 256 3.79 -23.39 -11.83
CA THR A 256 3.31 -24.55 -11.07
C THR A 256 3.03 -24.17 -9.60
N GLU A 257 2.13 -24.90 -8.97
CA GLU A 257 1.84 -24.71 -7.54
C GLU A 257 3.09 -24.94 -6.68
N GLU A 258 3.88 -25.98 -7.00
CA GLU A 258 5.12 -26.32 -6.26
C GLU A 258 6.14 -25.16 -6.32
N ASP A 259 6.37 -24.59 -7.49
CA ASP A 259 7.28 -23.45 -7.66
C ASP A 259 6.78 -22.21 -6.94
N PHE A 260 5.48 -21.92 -7.05
CA PHE A 260 4.87 -20.80 -6.35
C PHE A 260 5.00 -20.92 -4.84
N VAL A 261 4.57 -22.05 -4.26
CA VAL A 261 4.64 -22.26 -2.80
C VAL A 261 6.07 -22.14 -2.30
N ARG A 262 7.05 -22.72 -3.01
CA ARG A 262 8.46 -22.61 -2.65
C ARG A 262 8.95 -21.15 -2.68
N GLN A 263 8.71 -20.44 -3.78
CA GLN A 263 9.17 -19.07 -3.96
C GLN A 263 8.47 -18.12 -2.98
N ALA A 264 7.15 -18.19 -2.87
CA ALA A 264 6.37 -17.35 -1.98
C ALA A 264 6.75 -17.57 -0.50
N THR A 265 6.91 -18.83 -0.08
CA THR A 265 7.36 -19.12 1.30
C THR A 265 8.75 -18.55 1.59
N ASP A 266 9.69 -18.68 0.65
CA ASP A 266 11.05 -18.19 0.84
C ASP A 266 11.10 -16.66 0.85
N ASP A 267 10.44 -15.99 -0.09
CA ASP A 267 10.42 -14.52 -0.20
C ASP A 267 9.66 -13.88 0.97
N ILE A 268 8.46 -14.37 1.30
CA ILE A 268 7.66 -13.87 2.43
C ILE A 268 8.44 -13.98 3.74
N ARG A 269 9.09 -15.13 3.98
CA ARG A 269 9.95 -15.32 5.16
C ARG A 269 11.11 -14.31 5.20
N PHE A 270 11.77 -14.12 4.07
CA PHE A 270 12.92 -13.22 3.96
C PHE A 270 12.48 -11.76 4.16
N LEU A 271 11.49 -11.29 3.41
CA LEU A 271 11.04 -9.90 3.45
C LEU A 271 10.39 -9.52 4.79
N SER A 272 9.62 -10.43 5.39
CA SER A 272 9.05 -10.20 6.73
C SER A 272 10.12 -10.14 7.82
N ALA A 273 11.19 -10.94 7.72
CA ALA A 273 12.34 -10.86 8.62
C ALA A 273 13.09 -9.53 8.42
N PHE A 274 13.35 -9.15 7.19
CA PHE A 274 13.97 -7.87 6.83
C PHE A 274 13.18 -6.67 7.38
N ALA A 275 11.85 -6.68 7.25
CA ALA A 275 10.97 -5.65 7.79
C ALA A 275 11.09 -5.57 9.32
N ARG A 276 10.92 -6.69 10.00
CA ARG A 276 10.98 -6.80 11.48
C ARG A 276 12.30 -6.31 12.05
N GLU A 277 13.44 -6.70 11.46
CA GLU A 277 14.77 -6.27 11.89
C GLU A 277 15.00 -4.77 11.81
N ARG A 278 14.25 -4.09 10.94
CA ARG A 278 14.34 -2.64 10.71
C ARG A 278 13.19 -1.84 11.31
N GLY A 279 12.29 -2.51 12.06
CA GLY A 279 11.13 -1.87 12.67
C GLY A 279 10.09 -1.38 11.65
N MET A 280 10.05 -2.01 10.47
CA MET A 280 9.03 -1.79 9.45
C MET A 280 7.94 -2.86 9.56
N LEU A 281 6.77 -2.56 9.02
CA LEU A 281 5.67 -3.50 8.87
C LEU A 281 5.84 -4.33 7.59
N PHE A 282 5.11 -5.45 7.48
CA PHE A 282 5.13 -6.31 6.29
C PHE A 282 3.71 -6.59 5.79
N ALA A 283 3.50 -6.64 4.47
CA ALA A 283 2.22 -6.96 3.86
C ALA A 283 2.39 -7.68 2.51
N ILE A 284 1.40 -8.48 2.12
CA ILE A 284 1.28 -8.98 0.74
C ILE A 284 0.43 -7.95 -0.02
N THR A 285 1.12 -7.08 -0.75
CA THR A 285 0.54 -5.87 -1.34
C THR A 285 -0.20 -6.10 -2.64
N GLU A 286 0.10 -7.21 -3.33
CA GLU A 286 -0.69 -7.78 -4.41
C GLU A 286 -0.57 -9.30 -4.38
N CYS A 287 -1.63 -10.00 -4.75
CA CYS A 287 -1.55 -11.45 -4.88
C CYS A 287 -2.67 -12.00 -5.77
N GLY A 288 -2.57 -13.29 -6.06
CA GLY A 288 -3.63 -14.06 -6.70
C GLY A 288 -3.13 -15.11 -7.67
N MET A 289 -4.08 -15.90 -8.13
CA MET A 289 -3.95 -16.79 -9.28
C MET A 289 -5.08 -16.45 -10.25
N GLN A 290 -4.73 -15.96 -11.44
CA GLN A 290 -5.71 -15.53 -12.42
C GLN A 290 -6.73 -16.64 -12.74
N ASN A 291 -8.03 -16.34 -12.52
CA ASN A 291 -9.13 -17.29 -12.76
C ASN A 291 -8.94 -18.63 -12.04
N SER A 292 -8.45 -18.62 -10.80
CA SER A 292 -7.99 -19.82 -10.10
C SER A 292 -8.92 -21.04 -10.31
N PRO A 293 -8.42 -22.12 -10.92
CA PRO A 293 -9.16 -23.36 -11.08
C PRO A 293 -9.09 -24.26 -9.82
N VAL A 294 -8.30 -23.87 -8.83
CA VAL A 294 -8.04 -24.63 -7.60
C VAL A 294 -9.00 -24.18 -6.52
N ALA A 295 -9.95 -25.04 -6.15
CA ALA A 295 -11.06 -24.67 -5.28
C ALA A 295 -10.61 -24.27 -3.86
N ASP A 296 -9.56 -24.86 -3.34
CA ASP A 296 -8.96 -24.63 -2.03
C ASP A 296 -7.64 -23.82 -2.09
N TRP A 297 -7.52 -22.94 -3.08
CA TRP A 297 -6.28 -22.19 -3.32
C TRP A 297 -5.90 -21.28 -2.15
N TRP A 298 -6.86 -20.61 -1.54
CA TRP A 298 -6.61 -19.70 -0.43
C TRP A 298 -6.12 -20.44 0.82
N SER A 299 -6.85 -21.48 1.24
CA SER A 299 -6.57 -22.21 2.50
C SER A 299 -5.37 -23.15 2.38
N ARG A 300 -5.20 -23.81 1.22
CA ARG A 300 -4.20 -24.87 1.04
C ARG A 300 -2.91 -24.37 0.40
N VAL A 301 -3.00 -23.41 -0.52
CA VAL A 301 -1.83 -22.98 -1.31
C VAL A 301 -1.25 -21.67 -0.78
N PHE A 302 -2.08 -20.62 -0.70
CA PHE A 302 -1.61 -19.27 -0.44
C PHE A 302 -1.35 -19.00 1.06
N LEU A 303 -2.35 -19.17 1.93
CA LEU A 303 -2.21 -18.80 3.35
C LEU A 303 -1.08 -19.54 4.08
N PRO A 304 -0.80 -20.83 3.82
CA PRO A 304 0.34 -21.50 4.44
C PRO A 304 1.68 -20.84 4.12
N CYS A 305 1.84 -20.18 2.97
CA CYS A 305 3.07 -19.45 2.64
C CYS A 305 3.27 -18.23 3.56
N THR A 306 2.21 -17.71 4.16
CA THR A 306 2.25 -16.50 5.02
C THR A 306 2.51 -16.82 6.50
N GLU A 307 2.56 -18.10 6.89
CA GLU A 307 2.71 -18.49 8.29
C GLU A 307 3.98 -17.92 8.93
N GLY A 308 3.83 -17.31 10.11
CA GLY A 308 4.92 -16.73 10.89
C GLY A 308 5.49 -15.42 10.35
N SER A 309 4.94 -14.88 9.27
CA SER A 309 5.39 -13.60 8.68
C SER A 309 4.89 -12.36 9.44
N ASN A 310 3.78 -12.48 10.19
CA ASN A 310 3.02 -11.33 10.72
C ASN A 310 2.60 -10.35 9.62
N ALA A 311 2.28 -10.85 8.43
CA ALA A 311 1.78 -10.01 7.35
C ALA A 311 0.49 -9.31 7.78
N LEU A 312 0.43 -8.01 7.57
CA LEU A 312 -0.73 -7.17 7.90
C LEU A 312 -1.97 -7.59 7.12
N TYR A 313 -1.80 -7.68 5.80
CA TYR A 313 -2.87 -8.00 4.87
C TYR A 313 -2.32 -8.73 3.64
N PHE A 314 -3.23 -9.35 2.93
CA PHE A 314 -3.04 -9.77 1.55
C PHE A 314 -4.11 -9.11 0.68
N LEU A 315 -3.71 -8.64 -0.49
CA LEU A 315 -4.58 -7.89 -1.39
C LEU A 315 -4.61 -8.55 -2.76
N PRO A 316 -5.62 -9.41 -3.04
CA PRO A 316 -5.87 -9.83 -4.40
C PRO A 316 -6.08 -8.64 -5.33
N TRP A 317 -5.52 -8.75 -6.55
CA TRP A 317 -5.78 -7.76 -7.56
C TRP A 317 -7.25 -7.79 -8.00
N ARG A 318 -7.64 -6.87 -8.83
CA ARG A 318 -9.02 -6.65 -9.22
C ARG A 318 -9.73 -7.88 -9.80
N ASN A 319 -11.03 -7.95 -9.62
CA ASN A 319 -11.91 -8.79 -10.42
C ASN A 319 -12.34 -8.03 -11.68
N TRP A 320 -12.48 -8.74 -12.80
CA TRP A 320 -12.93 -8.20 -14.06
C TRP A 320 -13.79 -9.22 -14.78
N HIS A 321 -14.60 -8.81 -15.74
CA HIS A 321 -15.52 -9.71 -16.45
C HIS A 321 -14.83 -10.79 -17.31
N VAL A 322 -13.56 -10.63 -17.62
CA VAL A 322 -12.76 -11.59 -18.42
C VAL A 322 -11.69 -12.30 -17.59
N ASP A 323 -11.28 -11.70 -16.46
CA ASP A 323 -10.29 -12.27 -15.54
C ASP A 323 -10.56 -11.79 -14.10
N HIS A 324 -10.15 -12.58 -13.12
CA HIS A 324 -10.29 -12.24 -11.72
C HIS A 324 -9.13 -12.81 -10.90
N PHE A 325 -8.79 -12.13 -9.82
CA PHE A 325 -7.79 -12.55 -8.84
C PHE A 325 -8.38 -12.69 -7.43
N GLY A 326 -9.38 -11.91 -7.11
CA GLY A 326 -10.12 -11.96 -5.86
C GLY A 326 -11.27 -12.96 -5.89
N VAL A 327 -12.14 -12.85 -4.90
CA VAL A 327 -13.28 -13.75 -4.70
C VAL A 327 -14.60 -13.13 -5.16
N ALA A 328 -15.51 -13.96 -5.63
CA ALA A 328 -16.90 -13.62 -5.92
C ALA A 328 -17.74 -14.90 -5.75
N LYS A 329 -19.06 -14.77 -5.76
CA LYS A 329 -19.95 -15.95 -5.66
C LYS A 329 -19.74 -16.96 -6.79
N GLU A 330 -19.32 -16.49 -7.94
CA GLU A 330 -19.12 -17.28 -9.15
C GLU A 330 -17.72 -17.89 -9.26
N THR A 331 -16.78 -17.51 -8.39
CA THR A 331 -15.40 -18.02 -8.46
C THR A 331 -15.30 -19.44 -7.88
N THR A 332 -14.39 -20.23 -8.41
CA THR A 332 -14.11 -21.59 -7.95
C THR A 332 -13.71 -21.63 -6.47
N THR A 333 -13.10 -20.55 -5.98
CA THR A 333 -12.57 -20.43 -4.61
C THR A 333 -13.59 -19.87 -3.60
N ALA A 334 -14.84 -19.62 -3.99
CA ALA A 334 -15.85 -18.96 -3.16
C ALA A 334 -16.11 -19.66 -1.82
N GLU A 335 -16.31 -20.97 -1.86
CA GLU A 335 -16.62 -21.76 -0.63
C GLU A 335 -15.39 -21.88 0.29
N ASP A 336 -14.19 -21.99 -0.27
CA ASP A 336 -12.94 -22.00 0.49
C ASP A 336 -12.76 -20.68 1.26
N PHE A 337 -12.99 -19.56 0.58
CA PHE A 337 -12.87 -18.23 1.18
C PHE A 337 -13.93 -17.99 2.28
N LYS A 338 -15.19 -18.41 2.06
CA LYS A 338 -16.21 -18.35 3.10
C LYS A 338 -15.81 -19.10 4.36
N ALA A 339 -15.27 -20.31 4.20
CA ALA A 339 -14.82 -21.12 5.33
C ALA A 339 -13.68 -20.44 6.11
N LEU A 340 -12.78 -19.71 5.43
CA LEU A 340 -11.72 -18.92 6.08
C LEU A 340 -12.29 -17.75 6.90
N VAL A 341 -13.28 -17.03 6.38
CA VAL A 341 -13.97 -15.96 7.11
C VAL A 341 -14.74 -16.54 8.31
N GLU A 342 -15.54 -17.60 8.11
CA GLU A 342 -16.34 -18.23 9.17
C GLU A 342 -15.50 -18.84 10.31
N SER A 343 -14.24 -19.19 10.03
CA SER A 343 -13.30 -19.75 11.02
C SER A 343 -12.39 -18.72 11.67
N ASP A 344 -12.59 -17.44 11.40
CA ASP A 344 -11.72 -16.33 11.85
C ASP A 344 -10.24 -16.50 11.43
N ALA A 345 -9.98 -17.25 10.35
CA ALA A 345 -8.62 -17.43 9.83
C ALA A 345 -8.07 -16.17 9.14
N ILE A 346 -8.97 -15.33 8.65
CA ILE A 346 -8.70 -14.03 8.06
C ILE A 346 -9.63 -12.97 8.65
N ARG A 347 -9.25 -11.71 8.60
CA ARG A 347 -10.07 -10.59 9.11
C ARG A 347 -10.63 -9.75 7.98
N MET A 348 -11.92 -9.43 8.11
CA MET A 348 -12.66 -8.53 7.26
C MET A 348 -12.78 -7.15 7.92
N LEU A 349 -13.53 -6.22 7.31
CA LEU A 349 -13.67 -4.85 7.80
C LEU A 349 -14.23 -4.78 9.23
N ASN A 350 -15.27 -5.57 9.54
CA ASN A 350 -15.91 -5.55 10.87
C ASN A 350 -14.97 -6.05 11.99
N ASP A 351 -13.96 -6.85 11.66
CA ASP A 351 -13.03 -7.44 12.63
C ASP A 351 -11.90 -6.46 13.04
N ILE A 352 -11.82 -5.31 12.38
CA ILE A 352 -10.75 -4.31 12.61
C ILE A 352 -11.28 -2.94 13.10
N GLN A 353 -12.58 -2.85 13.38
CA GLN A 353 -13.22 -1.62 13.88
C GLN A 353 -12.92 -1.32 15.35
#